data_bada260f98727a28f0541bbeec1039ae
#
_entry.id   bada260f98727a28f0541bbeec1039ae
#
_cell.length_a   1.000
_cell.length_b   1.000
_cell.length_c   1.000
_cell.angle_alpha   90.00
_cell.angle_beta   90.00
_cell.angle_gamma   90.00
#
_symmetry.space_group_name_H-M   'P 1'
#
loop_
_entity.id
_entity.type
_entity.pdbx_description
1 polymer ?
#
loop_
_entity_poly.entity_id
_entity_poly.type
_entity_poly.pdbx_seq_one_letter_code
_entity_poly.pdbx_strand_id
1 'polypeptide(L)'
;RYSSQLDIDRKKKNLELAVEDLQSNQFKITAEATGTPAEGSAVGELKVSPDVLTISGPASVVSQISKVQAVIDVSEKFSDVEDNVVPVVYDASGNTLDTSKLTFSQDTVQIKAQILSVKEIPINCETGGELESGYQQISVECEPKKIKVMGTAEKLNKITMITIPGEALDLSLIHISEPTRHSLIS
;
A
#
# COMPACT_ATOMS: atom_id res chain seq x y z
N ARG A 1 32.18 45.77 -48.78
CA ARG A 1 33.62 45.42 -48.68
C ARG A 1 34.00 45.16 -47.22
N TYR A 2 33.53 44.05 -46.66
CA TYR A 2 34.05 43.46 -45.40
C TYR A 2 34.03 41.94 -45.50
N SER A 3 34.77 41.43 -46.47
CA SER A 3 34.82 39.99 -46.68
C SER A 3 36.20 39.35 -46.60
N SER A 4 37.10 39.91 -45.78
CA SER A 4 38.48 39.38 -45.77
C SER A 4 39.14 39.26 -44.41
N GLN A 5 38.43 39.14 -43.31
CA GLN A 5 39.03 38.86 -42.02
C GLN A 5 38.15 38.00 -41.10
N LEU A 6 37.48 36.98 -41.65
CA LEU A 6 37.08 35.88 -40.85
C LEU A 6 37.98 34.68 -41.21
N ASP A 7 39.12 34.59 -40.58
CA ASP A 7 39.90 33.36 -40.52
C ASP A 7 39.19 32.38 -39.59
N ILE A 8 38.25 31.67 -40.19
CA ILE A 8 37.59 30.58 -39.49
C ILE A 8 38.61 29.45 -39.47
N ASP A 9 39.28 29.29 -38.31
CA ASP A 9 40.11 28.12 -38.05
C ASP A 9 39.28 26.86 -38.17
N ARG A 10 39.26 26.25 -39.36
CA ARG A 10 38.61 25.00 -39.71
C ARG A 10 39.34 23.78 -39.14
N LYS A 11 39.89 23.89 -37.95
CA LYS A 11 40.32 22.71 -37.17
C LYS A 11 39.10 22.02 -36.67
N LYS A 12 38.63 21.12 -37.51
CA LYS A 12 37.81 19.92 -37.21
C LYS A 12 37.18 19.91 -35.79
N LYS A 13 36.11 20.63 -35.58
CA LYS A 13 35.14 20.27 -34.59
C LYS A 13 34.08 19.45 -35.33
N ASN A 14 34.19 18.14 -35.31
CA ASN A 14 33.09 17.28 -35.64
C ASN A 14 32.01 17.56 -34.60
N LEU A 15 30.97 18.28 -34.99
CA LEU A 15 29.79 18.41 -34.20
C LEU A 15 28.96 17.14 -34.46
N GLU A 16 29.05 16.18 -33.57
CA GLU A 16 28.19 15.02 -33.58
C GLU A 16 26.86 15.47 -32.99
N LEU A 17 25.86 15.65 -33.84
CA LEU A 17 24.51 15.90 -33.44
C LEU A 17 23.76 14.57 -33.38
N ALA A 18 23.56 14.02 -32.21
CA ALA A 18 22.68 12.89 -31.99
C ALA A 18 21.22 13.39 -32.08
N VAL A 19 20.50 12.96 -33.11
CA VAL A 19 19.07 13.24 -33.28
C VAL A 19 18.32 11.95 -32.98
N GLU A 20 17.34 12.02 -32.08
CA GLU A 20 16.42 10.94 -31.76
C GLU A 20 14.98 11.37 -32.00
N ASP A 21 14.13 10.40 -32.29
CA ASP A 21 12.69 10.63 -32.40
C ASP A 21 12.09 11.00 -31.03
N LEU A 22 11.20 11.98 -31.03
CA LEU A 22 10.42 12.33 -29.85
C LEU A 22 9.24 11.38 -29.71
N GLN A 23 9.15 10.71 -28.57
CA GLN A 23 8.04 9.82 -28.24
C GLN A 23 7.23 10.39 -27.06
N SER A 24 5.92 10.17 -27.11
CA SER A 24 4.99 10.57 -26.05
C SER A 24 4.12 9.39 -25.68
N ASN A 25 4.16 8.96 -24.41
CA ASN A 25 3.39 7.85 -23.89
C ASN A 25 2.65 8.23 -22.63
N GLN A 26 1.54 7.54 -22.38
CA GLN A 26 0.76 7.68 -21.14
C GLN A 26 1.13 6.56 -20.17
N PHE A 27 1.38 6.95 -18.94
CA PHE A 27 1.75 6.04 -17.85
C PHE A 27 0.78 6.20 -16.68
N LYS A 28 0.34 5.07 -16.13
CA LYS A 28 -0.45 5.06 -14.91
C LYS A 28 0.45 5.37 -13.71
N ILE A 29 -0.01 6.25 -12.84
CA ILE A 29 0.70 6.63 -11.62
C ILE A 29 0.32 5.66 -10.51
N THR A 30 1.31 5.13 -9.81
CA THR A 30 1.11 4.32 -8.61
C THR A 30 1.39 5.19 -7.38
N ALA A 31 0.39 5.32 -6.50
CA ALA A 31 0.59 5.99 -5.23
C ALA A 31 1.23 5.04 -4.22
N GLU A 32 2.17 5.54 -3.44
CA GLU A 32 2.82 4.80 -2.35
C GLU A 32 2.94 5.71 -1.12
N ALA A 33 2.74 5.14 0.07
CA ALA A 33 2.95 5.83 1.32
C ALA A 33 4.31 5.45 1.92
N THR A 34 5.02 6.43 2.44
CA THR A 34 6.26 6.23 3.21
C THR A 34 6.08 6.71 4.64
N GLY A 35 6.90 6.18 5.54
CA GLY A 35 6.82 6.49 6.96
C GLY A 35 5.82 5.62 7.71
N THR A 36 5.72 5.85 9.01
CA THR A 36 4.82 5.11 9.91
C THR A 36 3.77 6.08 10.44
N PRO A 37 2.48 5.82 10.25
CA PRO A 37 1.43 6.68 10.82
C PRO A 37 1.48 6.67 12.35
N ALA A 38 0.78 7.61 12.98
CA ALA A 38 0.72 7.72 14.44
C ALA A 38 0.23 6.44 15.09
N GLU A 39 0.60 6.23 16.34
CA GLU A 39 0.17 5.06 17.12
C GLU A 39 -1.37 4.95 17.13
N GLY A 40 -1.87 3.74 16.90
CA GLY A 40 -3.31 3.52 16.78
C GLY A 40 -3.90 3.93 15.43
N SER A 41 -3.06 4.22 14.45
CA SER A 41 -3.47 4.56 13.08
C SER A 41 -2.84 3.62 12.06
N ALA A 42 -3.48 3.51 10.90
CA ALA A 42 -2.99 2.72 9.78
C ALA A 42 -3.32 3.42 8.45
N VAL A 43 -2.48 3.19 7.47
CA VAL A 43 -2.74 3.69 6.10
C VAL A 43 -3.87 2.89 5.49
N GLY A 44 -4.89 3.58 5.01
CA GLY A 44 -6.01 3.02 4.27
C GLY A 44 -5.81 3.14 2.76
N GLU A 45 -6.82 3.68 2.07
CA GLU A 45 -6.77 3.86 0.62
C GLU A 45 -5.89 5.04 0.22
N LEU A 46 -5.08 4.82 -0.82
CA LEU A 46 -4.30 5.87 -1.48
C LEU A 46 -4.97 6.23 -2.81
N LYS A 47 -5.22 7.51 -3.01
CA LYS A 47 -5.76 8.04 -4.26
C LYS A 47 -4.80 9.06 -4.85
N VAL A 48 -4.56 8.98 -6.15
CA VAL A 48 -3.74 9.92 -6.91
C VAL A 48 -4.60 10.58 -7.99
N SER A 49 -4.39 11.87 -8.20
CA SER A 49 -5.09 12.64 -9.23
C SER A 49 -4.12 13.62 -9.91
N PRO A 50 -3.99 13.57 -11.24
CA PRO A 50 -4.54 12.55 -12.14
C PRO A 50 -3.91 11.17 -11.91
N ASP A 51 -4.61 10.11 -12.32
CA ASP A 51 -4.11 8.73 -12.24
C ASP A 51 -3.23 8.33 -13.42
N VAL A 52 -3.22 9.15 -14.48
CA VAL A 52 -2.42 8.96 -15.70
C VAL A 52 -1.62 10.23 -16.00
N LEU A 53 -0.35 10.05 -16.34
CA LEU A 53 0.57 11.10 -16.71
C LEU A 53 1.11 10.86 -18.13
N THR A 54 1.07 11.90 -18.97
CA THR A 54 1.74 11.84 -20.28
C THR A 54 3.17 12.29 -20.13
N ILE A 55 4.11 11.46 -20.58
CA ILE A 55 5.54 11.75 -20.55
C ILE A 55 6.06 11.73 -21.98
N SER A 56 6.75 12.81 -22.35
CA SER A 56 7.34 12.99 -23.68
C SER A 56 8.85 13.17 -23.55
N GLY A 57 9.61 12.63 -24.50
CA GLY A 57 11.05 12.73 -24.51
C GLY A 57 11.69 11.89 -25.61
N PRO A 58 13.03 11.75 -25.63
CA PRO A 58 13.74 10.88 -26.55
C PRO A 58 13.21 9.43 -26.47
N ALA A 59 12.99 8.79 -27.61
CA ALA A 59 12.42 7.44 -27.66
C ALA A 59 13.24 6.43 -26.84
N SER A 60 14.56 6.58 -26.82
CA SER A 60 15.46 5.74 -26.04
C SER A 60 15.23 5.84 -24.52
N VAL A 61 14.81 7.01 -24.01
CA VAL A 61 14.53 7.22 -22.58
C VAL A 61 13.11 6.81 -22.26
N VAL A 62 12.13 7.25 -23.06
CA VAL A 62 10.70 6.95 -22.83
C VAL A 62 10.43 5.44 -22.86
N SER A 63 11.13 4.68 -23.70
CA SER A 63 10.99 3.21 -23.78
C SER A 63 11.55 2.47 -22.56
N GLN A 64 12.40 3.09 -21.75
CA GLN A 64 12.94 2.51 -20.50
C GLN A 64 11.99 2.69 -19.32
N ILE A 65 10.99 3.56 -19.43
CA ILE A 65 10.04 3.82 -18.36
C ILE A 65 9.18 2.59 -18.14
N SER A 66 9.27 2.01 -16.96
CA SER A 66 8.47 0.86 -16.53
C SER A 66 7.39 1.25 -15.52
N LYS A 67 7.69 2.17 -14.62
CA LYS A 67 6.79 2.56 -13.52
C LYS A 67 6.90 4.07 -13.26
N VAL A 68 5.76 4.69 -13.02
CA VAL A 68 5.66 6.07 -12.50
C VAL A 68 5.04 5.99 -11.11
N GLN A 69 5.72 6.56 -10.13
CA GLN A 69 5.33 6.46 -8.73
C GLN A 69 5.27 7.85 -8.11
N ALA A 70 4.24 8.03 -7.29
CA ALA A 70 4.09 9.22 -6.48
C ALA A 70 4.06 8.80 -5.00
N VAL A 71 4.91 9.41 -4.17
CA VAL A 71 5.13 9.00 -2.78
C VAL A 71 4.66 10.09 -1.85
N ILE A 72 3.85 9.72 -0.85
CA ILE A 72 3.37 10.62 0.21
C ILE A 72 3.91 10.19 1.56
N ASP A 73 4.36 11.14 2.37
CA ASP A 73 4.82 10.87 3.75
C ASP A 73 3.63 10.93 4.72
N VAL A 74 3.42 9.80 5.39
CA VAL A 74 2.36 9.63 6.39
C VAL A 74 2.91 9.52 7.82
N SER A 75 4.18 9.86 8.03
CA SER A 75 4.84 9.79 9.34
C SER A 75 4.06 10.58 10.39
N GLU A 76 3.74 9.91 11.51
CA GLU A 76 3.03 10.49 12.66
C GLU A 76 1.66 11.12 12.35
N LYS A 77 1.07 10.78 11.20
CA LYS A 77 -0.26 11.26 10.84
C LYS A 77 -1.35 10.41 11.48
N PHE A 78 -2.38 11.09 12.00
CA PHE A 78 -3.56 10.48 12.64
C PHE A 78 -4.87 10.78 11.90
N SER A 79 -4.78 11.59 10.83
CA SER A 79 -5.91 11.97 9.97
C SER A 79 -5.49 11.94 8.50
N ASP A 80 -6.48 11.94 7.61
CA ASP A 80 -6.26 11.97 6.17
C ASP A 80 -5.25 13.06 5.79
N VAL A 81 -4.33 12.71 4.90
CA VAL A 81 -3.29 13.60 4.37
C VAL A 81 -3.49 13.78 2.88
N GLU A 82 -3.34 15.01 2.43
CA GLU A 82 -3.41 15.38 1.02
C GLU A 82 -2.21 16.25 0.70
N ASP A 83 -1.45 15.88 -0.31
CA ASP A 83 -0.23 16.60 -0.71
C ASP A 83 -0.02 16.55 -2.21
N ASN A 84 0.69 17.57 -2.74
CA ASN A 84 1.13 17.64 -4.12
C ASN A 84 2.58 17.19 -4.20
N VAL A 85 2.82 16.09 -4.87
CA VAL A 85 4.14 15.46 -4.96
C VAL A 85 4.62 15.41 -6.41
N VAL A 86 5.94 15.45 -6.60
CA VAL A 86 6.56 15.25 -7.91
C VAL A 86 6.63 13.74 -8.17
N PRO A 87 6.09 13.25 -9.30
CA PRO A 87 6.16 11.84 -9.63
C PRO A 87 7.60 11.43 -9.96
N VAL A 88 8.00 10.24 -9.51
CA VAL A 88 9.30 9.64 -9.78
C VAL A 88 9.14 8.53 -10.81
N VAL A 89 10.05 8.49 -11.77
CA VAL A 89 10.04 7.54 -12.89
C VAL A 89 11.10 6.47 -12.67
N TYR A 90 10.71 5.21 -12.86
CA TYR A 90 11.59 4.07 -12.67
C TYR A 90 11.72 3.23 -13.95
N ASP A 91 12.90 2.64 -14.14
CA ASP A 91 13.16 1.62 -15.16
C ASP A 91 12.63 0.23 -14.73
N ALA A 92 12.79 -0.76 -15.61
CA ALA A 92 12.41 -2.14 -15.33
C ALA A 92 13.24 -2.81 -14.21
N SER A 93 14.41 -2.24 -13.89
CA SER A 93 15.30 -2.71 -12.81
C SER A 93 15.01 -2.05 -11.47
N GLY A 94 14.08 -1.07 -11.43
CA GLY A 94 13.72 -0.32 -10.23
C GLY A 94 14.65 0.86 -9.92
N ASN A 95 15.52 1.26 -10.85
CA ASN A 95 16.32 2.45 -10.69
C ASN A 95 15.55 3.69 -11.15
N THR A 96 15.83 4.83 -10.52
CA THR A 96 15.26 6.11 -10.93
C THR A 96 15.89 6.57 -12.25
N LEU A 97 15.06 6.98 -13.19
CA LEU A 97 15.48 7.55 -14.46
C LEU A 97 15.74 9.04 -14.33
N ASP A 98 16.74 9.54 -15.10
CA ASP A 98 16.99 10.96 -15.22
C ASP A 98 15.84 11.62 -16.01
N THR A 99 15.14 12.52 -15.36
CA THR A 99 13.98 13.24 -15.92
C THR A 99 14.35 14.52 -16.65
N SER A 100 15.65 14.92 -16.70
CA SER A 100 16.10 16.18 -17.30
C SER A 100 15.78 16.31 -18.79
N LYS A 101 15.62 15.19 -19.50
CA LYS A 101 15.24 15.12 -20.93
C LYS A 101 13.76 14.77 -21.15
N LEU A 102 12.98 14.62 -20.07
CA LEU A 102 11.58 14.28 -20.12
C LEU A 102 10.72 15.51 -19.86
N THR A 103 9.61 15.58 -20.55
CA THR A 103 8.57 16.59 -20.34
C THR A 103 7.33 15.90 -19.85
N PHE A 104 6.81 16.36 -18.73
CA PHE A 104 5.61 15.85 -18.10
C PHE A 104 4.41 16.71 -18.45
N SER A 105 3.23 16.13 -18.60
CA SER A 105 1.99 16.88 -18.80
C SER A 105 1.61 17.70 -17.53
N GLN A 106 2.09 17.26 -16.36
CA GLN A 106 1.98 17.96 -15.09
C GLN A 106 3.22 17.69 -14.25
N ASP A 107 3.77 18.75 -13.65
CA ASP A 107 4.98 18.64 -12.83
C ASP A 107 4.70 18.03 -11.45
N THR A 108 3.47 18.16 -10.95
CA THR A 108 3.05 17.60 -9.67
C THR A 108 1.71 16.89 -9.80
N VAL A 109 1.51 15.89 -8.96
CA VAL A 109 0.26 15.15 -8.84
C VAL A 109 -0.21 15.18 -7.39
N GLN A 110 -1.52 15.28 -7.20
CA GLN A 110 -2.12 15.31 -5.88
C GLN A 110 -2.29 13.87 -5.39
N ILE A 111 -1.80 13.57 -4.19
CA ILE A 111 -2.06 12.30 -3.50
C ILE A 111 -2.90 12.58 -2.27
N LYS A 112 -3.91 11.76 -2.08
CA LYS A 112 -4.67 11.68 -0.84
C LYS A 112 -4.47 10.31 -0.20
N ALA A 113 -3.94 10.32 1.02
CA ALA A 113 -3.79 9.15 1.86
C ALA A 113 -4.86 9.15 2.94
N GLN A 114 -5.69 8.13 2.95
CA GLN A 114 -6.66 7.94 4.02
C GLN A 114 -5.95 7.32 5.23
N ILE A 115 -6.14 7.90 6.41
CA ILE A 115 -5.63 7.37 7.66
C ILE A 115 -6.79 6.82 8.48
N LEU A 116 -6.73 5.53 8.76
CA LEU A 116 -7.74 4.80 9.52
C LEU A 116 -7.28 4.62 10.96
N SER A 117 -8.21 4.70 11.90
CA SER A 117 -7.97 4.31 13.28
C SER A 117 -7.90 2.79 13.43
N VAL A 118 -7.06 2.31 14.33
CA VAL A 118 -6.93 0.90 14.70
C VAL A 118 -7.45 0.72 16.12
N LYS A 119 -8.35 -0.22 16.32
CA LYS A 119 -8.90 -0.56 17.65
C LYS A 119 -8.76 -2.05 17.91
N GLU A 120 -8.32 -2.40 19.09
CA GLU A 120 -8.38 -3.78 19.57
C GLU A 120 -9.78 -4.08 20.10
N ILE A 121 -10.40 -5.12 19.54
CA ILE A 121 -11.76 -5.53 19.90
C ILE A 121 -11.72 -6.95 20.46
N PRO A 122 -12.31 -7.19 21.64
CA PRO A 122 -12.39 -8.54 22.20
C PRO A 122 -13.32 -9.42 21.38
N ILE A 123 -12.95 -10.69 21.27
CA ILE A 123 -13.77 -11.74 20.67
C ILE A 123 -14.49 -12.49 21.79
N ASN A 124 -15.78 -12.68 21.63
CA ASN A 124 -16.58 -13.56 22.45
C ASN A 124 -17.02 -14.75 21.60
N CYS A 125 -16.76 -15.96 22.08
CA CYS A 125 -17.25 -17.18 21.43
C CYS A 125 -18.44 -17.71 22.21
N GLU A 126 -19.55 -17.88 21.52
CA GLU A 126 -20.70 -18.60 22.03
C GLU A 126 -20.64 -20.04 21.54
N THR A 127 -21.07 -20.95 22.37
CA THR A 127 -21.21 -22.37 22.00
C THR A 127 -22.67 -22.64 21.70
N GLY A 128 -22.93 -23.39 20.64
CA GLY A 128 -24.25 -23.91 20.30
C GLY A 128 -24.36 -25.40 20.61
N GLY A 129 -25.58 -25.93 20.48
CA GLY A 129 -25.89 -27.33 20.72
C GLY A 129 -26.18 -27.64 22.19
N GLU A 130 -26.71 -28.81 22.44
CA GLU A 130 -26.99 -29.33 23.76
C GLU A 130 -25.91 -30.37 24.14
N LEU A 131 -25.39 -30.26 25.36
CA LEU A 131 -24.53 -31.27 25.90
C LEU A 131 -25.30 -32.53 26.24
N GLU A 132 -24.66 -33.68 26.06
CA GLU A 132 -25.21 -34.95 26.51
C GLU A 132 -25.47 -34.94 28.02
N SER A 133 -26.47 -35.72 28.45
CA SER A 133 -26.84 -35.85 29.88
C SER A 133 -25.64 -36.32 30.71
N GLY A 134 -25.29 -35.55 31.74
CA GLY A 134 -24.17 -35.84 32.62
C GLY A 134 -22.89 -34.98 32.37
N TYR A 135 -22.92 -34.14 31.32
CA TYR A 135 -21.80 -33.22 31.03
C TYR A 135 -22.19 -31.78 31.34
N GLN A 136 -21.23 -30.98 31.78
CA GLN A 136 -21.34 -29.55 32.01
C GLN A 136 -20.19 -28.82 31.31
N GLN A 137 -20.51 -27.74 30.62
CA GLN A 137 -19.50 -26.85 30.07
C GLN A 137 -18.82 -26.06 31.22
N ILE A 138 -17.52 -26.21 31.37
CA ILE A 138 -16.74 -25.52 32.40
C ILE A 138 -16.22 -24.18 31.90
N SER A 139 -15.68 -24.13 30.69
CA SER A 139 -15.14 -22.92 30.10
C SER A 139 -15.11 -22.99 28.58
N VAL A 140 -15.12 -21.81 27.96
CA VAL A 140 -14.87 -21.62 26.52
C VAL A 140 -13.79 -20.56 26.41
N GLU A 141 -12.70 -20.87 25.73
CA GLU A 141 -11.66 -19.90 25.47
C GLU A 141 -11.51 -19.73 23.95
N CYS A 142 -11.42 -18.47 23.53
CA CYS A 142 -11.13 -18.11 22.14
C CYS A 142 -9.67 -17.74 21.98
N GLU A 143 -9.05 -18.19 20.92
CA GLU A 143 -7.76 -17.69 20.48
C GLU A 143 -7.85 -17.21 19.02
N PRO A 144 -7.46 -15.96 18.73
CA PRO A 144 -6.99 -14.90 19.65
C PRO A 144 -8.13 -14.29 20.49
N LYS A 145 -7.82 -13.85 21.72
CA LYS A 145 -8.81 -13.18 22.61
C LYS A 145 -9.22 -11.79 22.13
N LYS A 146 -8.39 -11.16 21.27
CA LYS A 146 -8.61 -9.83 20.71
C LYS A 146 -8.11 -9.79 19.26
N ILE A 147 -8.74 -9.00 18.45
CA ILE A 147 -8.29 -8.70 17.07
C ILE A 147 -8.15 -7.20 16.87
N LYS A 148 -7.22 -6.81 15.99
CA LYS A 148 -7.07 -5.42 15.54
C LYS A 148 -8.00 -5.18 14.36
N VAL A 149 -8.88 -4.20 14.49
CA VAL A 149 -9.82 -3.79 13.45
C VAL A 149 -9.48 -2.37 13.03
N MET A 150 -9.38 -2.16 11.71
CA MET A 150 -9.12 -0.85 11.11
C MET A 150 -10.41 -0.29 10.53
N GLY A 151 -10.62 1.01 10.72
CA GLY A 151 -11.78 1.68 10.18
C GLY A 151 -11.83 3.16 10.53
N THR A 152 -12.87 3.84 10.07
CA THR A 152 -13.11 5.21 10.52
C THR A 152 -13.51 5.22 12.00
N ALA A 153 -13.09 6.25 12.74
CA ALA A 153 -13.36 6.36 14.17
C ALA A 153 -14.88 6.20 14.50
N GLU A 154 -15.74 6.74 13.63
CA GLU A 154 -17.19 6.63 13.80
C GLU A 154 -17.71 5.18 13.74
N LYS A 155 -17.15 4.36 12.82
CA LYS A 155 -17.51 2.94 12.69
C LYS A 155 -16.94 2.12 13.84
N LEU A 156 -15.68 2.37 14.22
CA LEU A 156 -15.02 1.65 15.31
C LEU A 156 -15.66 1.91 16.68
N ASN A 157 -16.20 3.12 16.92
CA ASN A 157 -16.88 3.44 18.17
C ASN A 157 -18.16 2.64 18.35
N LYS A 158 -18.79 2.20 17.28
CA LYS A 158 -20.00 1.36 17.31
C LYS A 158 -19.72 -0.11 17.61
N ILE A 159 -18.48 -0.55 17.41
CA ILE A 159 -18.06 -1.94 17.61
C ILE A 159 -17.39 -2.05 18.97
N THR A 160 -18.03 -2.74 19.89
CA THR A 160 -17.50 -2.98 21.24
C THR A 160 -16.98 -4.39 21.43
N MET A 161 -17.53 -5.37 20.71
CA MET A 161 -17.21 -6.77 20.81
C MET A 161 -17.59 -7.48 19.51
N ILE A 162 -16.88 -8.53 19.18
CA ILE A 162 -17.22 -9.43 18.08
C ILE A 162 -17.63 -10.75 18.69
N THR A 163 -18.84 -11.19 18.39
CA THR A 163 -19.36 -12.47 18.85
C THR A 163 -19.30 -13.48 17.71
N ILE A 164 -18.68 -14.61 17.96
CA ILE A 164 -18.71 -15.78 17.08
C ILE A 164 -19.92 -16.60 17.52
N PRO A 165 -20.96 -16.77 16.67
CA PRO A 165 -22.17 -17.46 17.04
C PRO A 165 -21.91 -18.95 17.29
N GLY A 166 -22.64 -19.51 18.21
CA GLY A 166 -22.50 -20.91 18.65
C GLY A 166 -22.73 -21.96 17.56
N GLU A 167 -23.40 -21.60 16.48
CA GLU A 167 -23.54 -22.45 15.28
C GLU A 167 -22.18 -22.81 14.63
N ALA A 168 -21.17 -21.94 14.80
CA ALA A 168 -19.81 -22.21 14.33
C ALA A 168 -19.03 -23.18 15.25
N LEU A 169 -19.49 -23.39 16.48
CA LEU A 169 -18.90 -24.22 17.52
C LEU A 169 -19.97 -25.17 18.11
N ASP A 170 -20.48 -26.05 17.28
CA ASP A 170 -21.50 -27.01 17.72
C ASP A 170 -20.87 -28.11 18.60
N LEU A 171 -21.23 -28.11 19.87
CA LEU A 171 -20.75 -29.06 20.87
C LEU A 171 -21.24 -30.50 20.62
N SER A 172 -22.30 -30.68 19.84
CA SER A 172 -22.82 -32.02 19.49
C SER A 172 -21.87 -32.81 18.59
N LEU A 173 -20.93 -32.13 17.90
CA LEU A 173 -19.93 -32.72 17.01
C LEU A 173 -18.56 -32.94 17.67
N ILE A 174 -18.37 -32.55 18.93
CA ILE A 174 -17.11 -32.69 19.65
C ILE A 174 -17.09 -34.08 20.31
N HIS A 175 -16.29 -34.99 19.76
CA HIS A 175 -15.94 -36.23 20.46
C HIS A 175 -15.04 -35.89 21.65
N ILE A 176 -15.56 -36.03 22.87
CA ILE A 176 -14.80 -35.88 24.10
C ILE A 176 -13.96 -37.14 24.23
N SER A 177 -12.65 -37.06 23.91
CA SER A 177 -11.71 -38.13 24.25
C SER A 177 -11.48 -38.09 25.75
N GLU A 178 -11.94 -39.13 26.46
CA GLU A 178 -11.62 -39.30 27.88
C GLU A 178 -10.11 -39.28 28.08
N PRO A 179 -9.59 -38.55 29.10
CA PRO A 179 -8.19 -38.71 29.51
C PRO A 179 -8.03 -40.15 29.99
N THR A 180 -7.17 -40.89 29.30
CA THR A 180 -6.80 -42.27 29.68
C THR A 180 -6.37 -42.30 31.13
N ARG A 181 -7.20 -42.84 32.02
CA ARG A 181 -6.80 -43.17 33.37
C ARG A 181 -5.72 -44.28 33.29
N HIS A 182 -4.47 -43.89 33.49
CA HIS A 182 -3.46 -44.88 33.85
C HIS A 182 -3.82 -45.43 35.22
N SER A 183 -4.46 -46.62 35.24
CA SER A 183 -4.57 -47.40 36.46
C SER A 183 -3.17 -47.91 36.79
N LEU A 184 -2.54 -47.29 37.79
CA LEU A 184 -1.42 -47.93 38.51
C LEU A 184 -1.99 -49.08 39.29
N ILE A 185 -1.78 -50.30 38.78
CA ILE A 185 -1.96 -51.52 39.55
C ILE A 185 -0.67 -51.72 40.32
N SER A 186 -0.79 -51.72 41.62
CA SER A 186 0.22 -52.13 42.62
C SER A 186 0.50 -53.64 42.53
#